data_c1def9529f8aad03ab14d3c46bc04e64
#
_entry.id   c1def9529f8aad03ab14d3c46bc04e64
#
_cell.length_a   1.000
_cell.length_b   1.000
_cell.length_c   1.000
_cell.angle_alpha   90.00
_cell.angle_beta   90.00
_cell.angle_gamma   90.00
#
_symmetry.space_group_name_H-M   'P 1'
#
loop_
_entity.id
_entity.type
_entity.pdbx_description
1 polymer ?
#
loop_
_entity_poly.entity_id
_entity_poly.type
_entity_poly.pdbx_seq_one_letter_code
_entity_poly.pdbx_strand_id
1 'polypeptide(L)'
;MRTQIYLTIAFCTAVLAASPASAQVTYGKKPQLPAPFATESAGNGPSETKPPAGFLPSVPAGFHINIFAQDFKQPRFLAVAPNGDIFLADTGGGKVVVLRDPQHTGGAQQREDFAEGLNRPFGIAFHDDYVYVGNTGEVLRFRYDKRTSKRLGDAEHILDLPTGGGHFTRTLAFSKDGKKLYISVGSSSNIDFEKDQRRAAVLVCDPDGKNSRIFSSGLRNAVGLAVEPLTGEVWVSVNERDELGDNLPPDYFTSLKDGGFYGWPYSYIGGNVDPRVKPQKPELVAKAIIPDVLLGAHVAPLQFAFYTGKQFPESYRGGAFVAEHGSWNRASRAGYQVAFVAFKDGKASADPVPFLTGLVPDPGGKNVNGRPVGVAVAPDGALLVSDDGAGMVYRVSYAP
;
A
#
# COMPACT_ATOMS: atom_id res chain seq x y z
N MET A 1 -64.34 -37.20 -30.30
CA MET A 1 -62.94 -37.39 -29.86
C MET A 1 -62.39 -36.02 -29.49
N ARG A 2 -62.25 -35.76 -28.19
CA ARG A 2 -61.62 -34.51 -27.68
C ARG A 2 -60.26 -34.87 -27.20
N THR A 3 -59.18 -34.35 -27.81
CA THR A 3 -57.80 -34.55 -27.46
C THR A 3 -57.44 -33.53 -26.39
N GLN A 4 -57.12 -34.00 -25.18
CA GLN A 4 -56.58 -33.15 -24.11
C GLN A 4 -55.06 -33.06 -24.29
N ILE A 5 -54.55 -31.84 -24.39
CA ILE A 5 -53.11 -31.53 -24.40
C ILE A 5 -52.73 -31.21 -22.96
N TYR A 6 -51.82 -32.02 -22.36
CA TYR A 6 -51.21 -31.74 -21.07
C TYR A 6 -49.95 -30.87 -21.27
N LEU A 7 -50.01 -29.69 -20.72
CA LEU A 7 -48.88 -28.74 -20.69
C LEU A 7 -48.06 -29.04 -19.44
N THR A 8 -46.86 -29.61 -19.60
CA THR A 8 -45.94 -29.86 -18.51
C THR A 8 -45.11 -28.61 -18.29
N ILE A 9 -45.33 -27.90 -17.17
CA ILE A 9 -44.53 -26.76 -16.74
C ILE A 9 -43.35 -27.31 -15.98
N ALA A 10 -42.15 -27.20 -16.54
CA ALA A 10 -40.89 -27.48 -15.87
C ALA A 10 -40.53 -26.30 -14.98
N PHE A 11 -40.52 -26.48 -13.66
CA PHE A 11 -39.97 -25.54 -12.69
C PHE A 11 -38.46 -25.66 -12.71
N CYS A 12 -37.76 -24.69 -13.28
CA CYS A 12 -36.34 -24.48 -13.09
C CYS A 12 -36.11 -23.82 -11.73
N THR A 13 -35.72 -24.59 -10.72
CA THR A 13 -35.21 -24.05 -9.45
C THR A 13 -33.77 -23.54 -9.69
N ALA A 14 -33.66 -22.23 -9.83
CA ALA A 14 -32.36 -21.58 -9.80
C ALA A 14 -31.78 -21.69 -8.37
N VAL A 15 -30.79 -22.55 -8.20
CA VAL A 15 -29.97 -22.57 -6.99
C VAL A 15 -29.08 -21.34 -7.03
N LEU A 16 -29.48 -20.31 -6.31
CA LEU A 16 -28.61 -19.17 -5.98
C LEU A 16 -27.47 -19.72 -5.12
N ALA A 17 -26.31 -19.95 -5.73
CA ALA A 17 -25.08 -20.17 -4.99
C ALA A 17 -24.78 -18.88 -4.21
N ALA A 18 -24.99 -18.92 -2.89
CA ALA A 18 -24.55 -17.87 -2.00
C ALA A 18 -23.02 -17.78 -2.09
N SER A 19 -22.51 -16.72 -2.73
CA SER A 19 -21.08 -16.38 -2.63
C SER A 19 -20.71 -16.28 -1.16
N PRO A 20 -19.56 -16.83 -0.72
CA PRO A 20 -19.12 -16.67 0.65
C PRO A 20 -19.04 -15.16 0.93
N ALA A 21 -19.78 -14.71 1.93
CA ALA A 21 -19.78 -13.33 2.36
C ALA A 21 -18.33 -12.93 2.67
N SER A 22 -17.70 -12.15 1.79
CA SER A 22 -16.49 -11.42 2.13
C SER A 22 -16.83 -10.63 3.39
N ALA A 23 -16.00 -10.75 4.45
CA ALA A 23 -16.19 -10.00 5.68
C ALA A 23 -16.37 -8.52 5.31
N GLN A 24 -17.57 -8.00 5.57
CA GLN A 24 -17.95 -6.65 5.17
C GLN A 24 -17.10 -5.68 6.00
N VAL A 25 -16.17 -5.02 5.34
CA VAL A 25 -15.31 -3.99 5.93
C VAL A 25 -16.21 -2.80 6.24
N THR A 26 -16.25 -2.37 7.49
CA THR A 26 -17.10 -1.28 7.94
C THR A 26 -16.27 -0.05 8.30
N TYR A 27 -16.41 1.00 7.50
CA TYR A 27 -15.84 2.31 7.79
C TYR A 27 -16.52 2.96 9.01
N GLY A 28 -15.71 3.57 9.91
CA GLY A 28 -16.19 4.45 10.99
C GLY A 28 -17.03 3.78 12.08
N LYS A 29 -17.12 2.45 12.12
CA LYS A 29 -17.84 1.70 13.15
C LYS A 29 -16.90 0.75 13.87
N LYS A 30 -17.19 0.43 15.14
CA LYS A 30 -16.51 -0.67 15.84
C LYS A 30 -16.78 -1.95 15.06
N PRO A 31 -15.78 -2.56 14.39
CA PRO A 31 -16.03 -3.69 13.50
C PRO A 31 -16.42 -4.92 14.30
N GLN A 32 -17.32 -5.73 13.76
CA GLN A 32 -17.55 -7.08 14.25
C GLN A 32 -16.52 -7.98 13.60
N LEU A 33 -15.53 -8.40 14.37
CA LEU A 33 -14.48 -9.29 13.92
C LEU A 33 -14.79 -10.74 14.30
N PRO A 34 -14.39 -11.75 13.49
CA PRO A 34 -14.46 -13.14 13.90
C PRO A 34 -13.59 -13.38 15.15
N ALA A 35 -13.86 -14.46 15.89
CA ALA A 35 -12.96 -14.87 16.96
C ALA A 35 -11.59 -15.30 16.40
N PRO A 36 -10.48 -15.14 17.14
CA PRO A 36 -9.20 -15.73 16.78
C PRO A 36 -9.36 -17.25 16.52
N PHE A 37 -8.75 -17.72 15.45
CA PHE A 37 -8.77 -19.15 15.02
C PHE A 37 -10.16 -19.68 14.63
N ALA A 38 -11.13 -18.82 14.34
CA ALA A 38 -12.43 -19.24 13.82
C ALA A 38 -12.34 -19.93 12.45
N THR A 39 -11.28 -19.68 11.71
CA THR A 39 -10.86 -20.37 10.48
C THR A 39 -9.40 -20.77 10.61
N GLU A 40 -9.00 -21.82 9.90
CA GLU A 40 -7.58 -22.18 9.78
C GLU A 40 -6.82 -21.07 9.03
N SER A 41 -5.55 -20.90 9.39
CA SER A 41 -4.63 -20.02 8.66
C SER A 41 -3.95 -20.81 7.56
N ALA A 42 -4.28 -20.53 6.32
CA ALA A 42 -3.67 -21.21 5.18
C ALA A 42 -2.36 -20.54 4.76
N GLY A 43 -1.33 -21.36 4.50
CA GLY A 43 -0.13 -20.95 3.78
C GLY A 43 -0.32 -21.10 2.27
N ASN A 44 -0.76 -20.05 1.57
CA ASN A 44 -0.95 -20.05 0.13
C ASN A 44 -0.16 -18.91 -0.54
N GLY A 45 1.19 -18.99 -0.44
CA GLY A 45 2.08 -18.01 -1.09
C GLY A 45 1.88 -17.99 -2.61
N PRO A 46 1.90 -16.81 -3.26
CA PRO A 46 1.74 -16.71 -4.70
C PRO A 46 2.94 -17.30 -5.45
N SER A 47 2.65 -17.93 -6.60
CA SER A 47 3.63 -18.15 -7.65
C SER A 47 3.47 -17.02 -8.64
N GLU A 48 4.45 -16.13 -8.69
CA GLU A 48 4.47 -15.05 -9.66
C GLU A 48 4.75 -15.64 -11.03
N THR A 49 3.80 -15.48 -11.94
CA THR A 49 3.97 -15.90 -13.32
C THR A 49 4.10 -14.67 -14.19
N LYS A 50 4.97 -14.75 -15.20
CA LYS A 50 4.99 -13.68 -16.20
C LYS A 50 3.59 -13.57 -16.80
N PRO A 51 2.96 -12.40 -16.76
CA PRO A 51 1.62 -12.26 -17.30
C PRO A 51 1.59 -12.65 -18.80
N PRO A 52 0.47 -13.19 -19.31
CA PRO A 52 0.33 -13.50 -20.73
C PRO A 52 0.64 -12.30 -21.61
N ALA A 53 1.15 -12.55 -22.83
CA ALA A 53 1.42 -11.48 -23.78
C ALA A 53 0.16 -10.64 -24.04
N GLY A 54 0.29 -9.31 -23.93
CA GLY A 54 -0.82 -8.38 -24.08
C GLY A 54 -1.77 -8.30 -22.88
N PHE A 55 -1.47 -8.99 -21.79
CA PHE A 55 -2.26 -8.86 -20.56
C PHE A 55 -2.18 -7.44 -20.00
N LEU A 56 -3.33 -6.91 -19.63
CA LEU A 56 -3.46 -5.68 -18.84
C LEU A 56 -4.47 -5.92 -17.71
N PRO A 57 -4.24 -5.37 -16.52
CA PRO A 57 -5.25 -5.36 -15.45
C PRO A 57 -6.55 -4.67 -15.90
N SER A 58 -7.63 -4.95 -15.20
CA SER A 58 -8.93 -4.35 -15.45
C SER A 58 -9.11 -3.07 -14.63
N VAL A 59 -9.76 -2.07 -15.22
CA VAL A 59 -10.11 -0.79 -14.58
C VAL A 59 -11.60 -0.47 -14.86
N PRO A 60 -12.24 0.43 -14.10
CA PRO A 60 -13.65 0.80 -14.31
C PRO A 60 -13.91 1.39 -15.70
N ALA A 61 -15.16 1.40 -16.12
CA ALA A 61 -15.59 1.98 -17.39
C ALA A 61 -15.19 3.47 -17.51
N GLY A 62 -14.72 3.87 -18.69
CA GLY A 62 -14.19 5.21 -18.97
C GLY A 62 -12.71 5.39 -18.58
N PHE A 63 -12.11 4.42 -17.89
CA PHE A 63 -10.68 4.40 -17.65
C PHE A 63 -9.97 3.54 -18.70
N HIS A 64 -8.73 3.91 -18.98
CA HIS A 64 -7.84 3.21 -19.89
C HIS A 64 -6.54 2.88 -19.17
N ILE A 65 -5.98 1.71 -19.42
CA ILE A 65 -4.72 1.25 -18.85
C ILE A 65 -3.73 0.89 -19.94
N ASN A 66 -2.48 1.28 -19.75
CA ASN A 66 -1.37 0.88 -20.61
C ASN A 66 -0.11 0.66 -19.76
N ILE A 67 0.92 0.04 -20.36
CA ILE A 67 2.25 -0.09 -19.75
C ILE A 67 2.95 1.26 -19.89
N PHE A 68 3.35 1.87 -18.77
CA PHE A 68 4.15 3.09 -18.72
C PHE A 68 5.65 2.79 -18.88
N ALA A 69 6.13 1.76 -18.15
CA ALA A 69 7.52 1.30 -18.21
C ALA A 69 7.60 -0.17 -17.77
N GLN A 70 8.62 -0.89 -18.20
CA GLN A 70 8.80 -2.31 -17.91
C GLN A 70 10.28 -2.70 -17.78
N ASP A 71 10.56 -3.99 -17.54
CA ASP A 71 11.90 -4.56 -17.42
C ASP A 71 12.67 -4.06 -16.19
N PHE A 72 11.96 -3.99 -15.05
CA PHE A 72 12.53 -3.77 -13.74
C PHE A 72 12.70 -5.11 -13.00
N LYS A 73 13.63 -5.14 -12.04
CA LYS A 73 13.83 -6.31 -11.19
C LYS A 73 12.76 -6.42 -10.10
N GLN A 74 12.45 -5.30 -9.44
CA GLN A 74 11.42 -5.23 -8.41
C GLN A 74 10.98 -3.77 -8.23
N PRO A 75 10.16 -3.25 -9.17
CA PRO A 75 9.70 -1.86 -9.13
C PRO A 75 8.70 -1.69 -7.99
N ARG A 76 9.02 -0.81 -7.05
CA ARG A 76 8.19 -0.68 -5.86
C ARG A 76 7.65 0.74 -5.67
N PHE A 77 8.35 1.60 -4.95
CA PHE A 77 7.85 2.92 -4.60
C PHE A 77 7.95 3.89 -5.78
N LEU A 78 6.89 4.67 -5.99
CA LEU A 78 6.81 5.73 -7.00
C LEU A 78 6.73 7.11 -6.33
N ALA A 79 7.49 8.05 -6.82
CA ALA A 79 7.42 9.45 -6.41
C ALA A 79 7.48 10.38 -7.64
N VAL A 80 6.69 11.44 -7.62
CA VAL A 80 6.68 12.45 -8.69
C VAL A 80 7.50 13.64 -8.24
N ALA A 81 8.53 13.97 -9.01
CA ALA A 81 9.39 15.12 -8.77
C ALA A 81 8.67 16.43 -9.08
N PRO A 82 9.11 17.57 -8.53
CA PRO A 82 8.51 18.87 -8.80
C PRO A 82 8.47 19.30 -10.27
N ASN A 83 9.39 18.77 -11.10
CA ASN A 83 9.41 18.99 -12.56
C ASN A 83 8.52 18.02 -13.35
N GLY A 84 7.88 17.07 -12.66
CA GLY A 84 7.02 16.06 -13.28
C GLY A 84 7.69 14.73 -13.62
N ASP A 85 9.01 14.61 -13.47
CA ASP A 85 9.71 13.35 -13.67
C ASP A 85 9.28 12.31 -12.61
N ILE A 86 9.24 11.04 -13.02
CA ILE A 86 8.82 9.94 -12.15
C ILE A 86 10.05 9.24 -11.60
N PHE A 87 10.20 9.20 -10.28
CA PHE A 87 11.23 8.45 -9.59
C PHE A 87 10.67 7.10 -9.13
N LEU A 88 11.37 6.04 -9.45
CA LEU A 88 11.01 4.67 -9.11
C LEU A 88 12.10 4.02 -8.28
N ALA A 89 11.76 3.46 -7.13
CA ALA A 89 12.63 2.55 -6.40
C ALA A 89 12.55 1.15 -7.02
N ASP A 90 13.57 0.75 -7.78
CA ASP A 90 13.78 -0.64 -8.20
C ASP A 90 14.53 -1.37 -7.08
N THR A 91 13.78 -1.81 -6.08
CA THR A 91 14.31 -2.38 -4.83
C THR A 91 15.22 -3.59 -5.07
N GLY A 92 14.80 -4.51 -5.97
CA GLY A 92 15.59 -5.68 -6.35
C GLY A 92 16.80 -5.35 -7.22
N GLY A 93 16.78 -4.20 -7.88
CA GLY A 93 17.92 -3.63 -8.62
C GLY A 93 18.89 -2.87 -7.72
N GLY A 94 18.51 -2.55 -6.48
CA GLY A 94 19.33 -1.73 -5.58
C GLY A 94 19.51 -0.30 -6.09
N LYS A 95 18.49 0.27 -6.74
CA LYS A 95 18.63 1.58 -7.39
C LYS A 95 17.35 2.41 -7.39
N VAL A 96 17.50 3.70 -7.59
CA VAL A 96 16.43 4.65 -7.94
C VAL A 96 16.58 5.05 -9.39
N VAL A 97 15.49 4.97 -10.15
CA VAL A 97 15.42 5.22 -11.59
C VAL A 97 14.53 6.42 -11.86
N VAL A 98 14.91 7.30 -12.76
CA VAL A 98 14.09 8.39 -13.29
C VAL A 98 13.47 7.98 -14.61
N LEU A 99 12.17 8.14 -14.74
CA LEU A 99 11.39 7.86 -15.94
C LEU A 99 10.75 9.15 -16.44
N ARG A 100 10.82 9.38 -17.75
CA ARG A 100 10.27 10.58 -18.40
C ARG A 100 9.42 10.23 -19.60
N ASP A 101 8.32 10.97 -19.76
CA ASP A 101 7.45 10.95 -20.94
C ASP A 101 7.36 12.37 -21.54
N PRO A 102 8.45 12.89 -22.15
CA PRO A 102 8.49 14.26 -22.65
C PRO A 102 7.57 14.51 -23.85
N GLN A 103 7.10 13.47 -24.51
CA GLN A 103 6.19 13.56 -25.66
C GLN A 103 4.72 13.32 -25.25
N HIS A 104 4.46 13.07 -23.96
CA HIS A 104 3.12 12.80 -23.41
C HIS A 104 2.38 11.67 -24.16
N THR A 105 3.09 10.62 -24.54
CA THR A 105 2.53 9.45 -25.23
C THR A 105 1.87 8.46 -24.28
N GLY A 106 2.05 8.66 -22.96
CA GLY A 106 1.55 7.77 -21.93
C GLY A 106 2.48 6.60 -21.60
N GLY A 107 3.69 6.58 -22.17
CA GLY A 107 4.75 5.63 -21.87
C GLY A 107 6.10 6.34 -21.69
N ALA A 108 6.95 5.85 -20.79
CA ALA A 108 8.27 6.43 -20.57
C ALA A 108 9.19 6.20 -21.78
N GLN A 109 9.60 7.27 -22.45
CA GLN A 109 10.56 7.22 -23.55
C GLN A 109 12.02 7.33 -23.07
N GLN A 110 12.23 7.84 -21.87
CA GLN A 110 13.56 8.01 -21.29
C GLN A 110 13.63 7.35 -19.92
N ARG A 111 14.73 6.66 -19.65
CA ARG A 111 15.06 6.02 -18.39
C ARG A 111 16.51 6.31 -18.03
N GLU A 112 16.76 6.75 -16.80
CA GLU A 112 18.08 7.09 -16.29
C GLU A 112 18.22 6.62 -14.85
N ASP A 113 19.34 5.99 -14.49
CA ASP A 113 19.61 5.62 -13.11
C ASP A 113 20.06 6.85 -12.32
N PHE A 114 19.31 7.23 -11.30
CA PHE A 114 19.58 8.36 -10.42
C PHE A 114 20.63 8.02 -9.36
N ALA A 115 20.47 6.85 -8.73
CA ALA A 115 21.37 6.33 -7.71
C ALA A 115 21.39 4.81 -7.74
N GLU A 116 22.55 4.21 -7.55
CA GLU A 116 22.81 2.77 -7.58
C GLU A 116 23.57 2.33 -6.30
N GLY A 117 23.69 1.01 -6.09
CA GLY A 117 24.35 0.44 -4.93
C GLY A 117 23.60 0.63 -3.62
N LEU A 118 22.30 0.88 -3.68
CA LEU A 118 21.46 1.12 -2.52
C LEU A 118 21.00 -0.20 -1.89
N ASN A 119 20.84 -0.20 -0.56
CA ASN A 119 20.41 -1.37 0.18
C ASN A 119 18.88 -1.47 0.25
N ARG A 120 18.28 -2.13 -0.76
CA ARG A 120 16.82 -2.32 -0.88
C ARG A 120 16.05 -1.00 -0.72
N PRO A 121 16.31 0.01 -1.59
CA PRO A 121 15.65 1.30 -1.51
C PRO A 121 14.13 1.12 -1.63
N PHE A 122 13.37 1.89 -0.87
CA PHE A 122 11.92 1.88 -0.94
C PHE A 122 11.35 3.30 -1.00
N GLY A 123 11.21 4.00 0.13
CA GLY A 123 10.62 5.34 0.16
C GLY A 123 11.48 6.38 -0.55
N ILE A 124 10.84 7.25 -1.32
CA ILE A 124 11.45 8.39 -1.99
C ILE A 124 10.62 9.63 -1.62
N ALA A 125 11.28 10.70 -1.18
CA ALA A 125 10.62 11.97 -0.88
C ALA A 125 11.48 13.15 -1.34
N PHE A 126 10.83 14.23 -1.78
CA PHE A 126 11.49 15.45 -2.21
C PHE A 126 11.34 16.52 -1.14
N HIS A 127 12.44 17.20 -0.84
CA HIS A 127 12.44 18.36 0.05
C HIS A 127 13.57 19.31 -0.32
N ASP A 128 13.25 20.58 -0.52
CA ASP A 128 14.16 21.58 -1.04
C ASP A 128 14.91 21.13 -2.29
N ASP A 129 16.25 21.11 -2.28
CA ASP A 129 17.11 20.67 -3.37
C ASP A 129 17.57 19.22 -3.23
N TYR A 130 16.83 18.40 -2.46
CA TYR A 130 17.22 17.04 -2.14
C TYR A 130 16.14 16.02 -2.49
N VAL A 131 16.62 14.85 -2.94
CA VAL A 131 15.87 13.59 -2.99
C VAL A 131 16.28 12.75 -1.79
N TYR A 132 15.34 12.41 -0.93
CA TYR A 132 15.55 11.51 0.21
C TYR A 132 15.17 10.09 -0.19
N VAL A 133 15.99 9.12 0.20
CA VAL A 133 15.78 7.70 -0.08
C VAL A 133 15.84 6.90 1.23
N GLY A 134 14.78 6.16 1.51
CA GLY A 134 14.72 5.21 2.63
C GLY A 134 15.29 3.85 2.21
N ASN A 135 16.50 3.55 2.64
CA ASN A 135 17.10 2.22 2.59
C ASN A 135 16.70 1.39 3.83
N THR A 136 16.90 0.08 3.79
CA THR A 136 16.55 -0.79 4.93
C THR A 136 17.20 -0.34 6.25
N GLY A 137 18.44 0.10 6.22
CA GLY A 137 19.24 0.43 7.43
C GLY A 137 19.46 1.92 7.67
N GLU A 138 18.99 2.79 6.79
CA GLU A 138 19.32 4.21 6.85
C GLU A 138 18.40 5.07 5.99
N VAL A 139 18.42 6.36 6.24
CA VAL A 139 17.91 7.39 5.32
C VAL A 139 19.12 8.11 4.72
N LEU A 140 19.17 8.12 3.38
CA LEU A 140 20.12 8.93 2.61
C LEU A 140 19.37 10.08 1.94
N ARG A 141 20.10 11.18 1.65
CA ARG A 141 19.62 12.19 0.72
C ARG A 141 20.67 12.52 -0.32
N PHE A 142 20.21 12.95 -1.47
CA PHE A 142 21.03 13.32 -2.63
C PHE A 142 20.64 14.72 -3.07
N ARG A 143 21.62 15.61 -3.18
CA ARG A 143 21.39 16.89 -3.83
C ARG A 143 21.10 16.66 -5.32
N TYR A 144 20.14 17.38 -5.90
CA TYR A 144 19.77 17.21 -7.29
C TYR A 144 19.36 18.52 -7.96
N ASP A 145 19.50 18.59 -9.28
CA ASP A 145 18.98 19.67 -10.11
C ASP A 145 17.47 19.45 -10.33
N LYS A 146 16.63 20.30 -9.75
CA LYS A 146 15.16 20.20 -9.85
C LYS A 146 14.64 20.27 -11.29
N ARG A 147 15.37 20.86 -12.21
CA ARG A 147 14.94 21.03 -13.60
C ARG A 147 15.25 19.78 -14.45
N THR A 148 16.37 19.12 -14.17
CA THR A 148 16.87 18.00 -14.99
C THR A 148 16.77 16.65 -14.27
N SER A 149 16.40 16.64 -12.99
CA SER A 149 16.42 15.48 -12.10
C SER A 149 17.79 14.78 -11.99
N LYS A 150 18.87 15.46 -12.35
CA LYS A 150 20.23 14.91 -12.26
C LYS A 150 20.75 15.04 -10.84
N ARG A 151 21.37 13.98 -10.37
CA ARG A 151 22.09 13.94 -9.08
C ARG A 151 23.28 14.90 -9.13
N LEU A 152 23.48 15.64 -8.04
CA LEU A 152 24.60 16.57 -7.81
C LEU A 152 25.41 16.13 -6.59
N GLY A 153 26.55 15.44 -6.83
CA GLY A 153 27.45 15.02 -5.74
C GLY A 153 27.06 13.67 -5.08
N ASP A 154 27.69 13.40 -3.95
CA ASP A 154 27.56 12.15 -3.22
C ASP A 154 26.32 12.08 -2.34
N ALA A 155 26.00 10.87 -1.84
CA ALA A 155 24.94 10.67 -0.86
C ALA A 155 25.35 11.29 0.49
N GLU A 156 24.40 11.95 1.14
CA GLU A 156 24.51 12.42 2.52
C GLU A 156 23.70 11.48 3.42
N HIS A 157 24.34 10.95 4.47
CA HIS A 157 23.69 10.15 5.50
C HIS A 157 22.87 11.06 6.44
N ILE A 158 21.62 10.66 6.74
CA ILE A 158 20.71 11.45 7.56
C ILE A 158 20.41 10.74 8.89
N LEU A 159 20.08 9.45 8.87
CA LEU A 159 19.66 8.73 10.06
C LEU A 159 19.84 7.22 9.90
N ASP A 160 20.40 6.55 10.93
CA ASP A 160 20.43 5.10 11.03
C ASP A 160 19.07 4.55 11.44
N LEU A 161 18.64 3.47 10.78
CA LEU A 161 17.40 2.77 11.04
C LEU A 161 17.65 1.32 11.49
N PRO A 162 16.73 0.72 12.28
CA PRO A 162 16.88 -0.66 12.71
C PRO A 162 16.95 -1.64 11.54
N THR A 163 17.95 -2.51 11.53
CA THR A 163 18.14 -3.58 10.54
C THR A 163 17.73 -4.95 11.08
N GLY A 164 17.67 -5.97 10.21
CA GLY A 164 17.22 -7.32 10.56
C GLY A 164 15.69 -7.45 10.55
N GLY A 165 15.22 -8.70 10.65
CA GLY A 165 13.78 -9.02 10.56
C GLY A 165 13.22 -9.01 9.14
N GLY A 166 11.94 -9.37 9.01
CA GLY A 166 11.28 -9.55 7.71
C GLY A 166 10.83 -8.24 7.04
N HIS A 167 10.47 -7.21 7.83
CA HIS A 167 9.94 -5.95 7.31
C HIS A 167 11.06 -4.96 7.03
N PHE A 168 11.39 -4.80 5.76
CA PHE A 168 12.56 -4.04 5.30
C PHE A 168 12.24 -2.65 4.75
N THR A 169 10.98 -2.37 4.44
CA THR A 169 10.56 -1.11 3.83
C THR A 169 10.73 0.08 4.78
N ARG A 170 11.10 1.22 4.24
CA ARG A 170 11.24 2.50 4.94
C ARG A 170 10.62 3.58 4.06
N THR A 171 9.41 3.98 4.37
CA THR A 171 8.72 5.03 3.62
C THR A 171 8.95 6.36 4.30
N LEU A 172 9.08 7.40 3.49
CA LEU A 172 9.40 8.75 3.89
C LEU A 172 8.27 9.70 3.48
N ALA A 173 7.88 10.59 4.37
CA ALA A 173 6.94 11.67 4.04
C ALA A 173 7.30 12.95 4.80
N PHE A 174 7.31 14.09 4.12
CA PHE A 174 7.48 15.38 4.78
C PHE A 174 6.14 15.94 5.25
N SER A 175 6.16 16.64 6.39
CA SER A 175 5.02 17.46 6.82
C SER A 175 4.69 18.50 5.75
N LYS A 176 3.44 18.98 5.74
CA LYS A 176 2.96 19.96 4.75
C LYS A 176 3.79 21.24 4.74
N ASP A 177 4.34 21.65 5.88
CA ASP A 177 5.24 22.81 6.01
C ASP A 177 6.72 22.47 5.79
N GLY A 178 7.05 21.23 5.46
CA GLY A 178 8.42 20.73 5.21
C GLY A 178 9.31 20.63 6.45
N LYS A 179 8.84 20.97 7.65
CA LYS A 179 9.70 21.04 8.84
C LYS A 179 9.96 19.71 9.51
N LYS A 180 9.19 18.67 9.21
CA LYS A 180 9.32 17.34 9.78
C LYS A 180 9.38 16.29 8.70
N LEU A 181 10.22 15.27 8.93
CA LEU A 181 10.32 14.05 8.16
C LEU A 181 9.74 12.91 8.99
N TYR A 182 8.70 12.25 8.46
CA TYR A 182 8.13 11.03 9.00
C TYR A 182 8.74 9.82 8.32
N ILE A 183 9.03 8.75 9.09
CA ILE A 183 9.69 7.54 8.61
C ILE A 183 8.96 6.32 9.15
N SER A 184 8.46 5.44 8.30
CA SER A 184 7.84 4.19 8.73
C SER A 184 8.90 3.10 8.93
N VAL A 185 8.75 2.32 10.02
CA VAL A 185 9.63 1.19 10.36
C VAL A 185 8.79 0.01 10.84
N GLY A 186 8.69 -1.03 10.01
CA GLY A 186 7.94 -2.24 10.35
C GLY A 186 8.60 -3.05 11.47
N SER A 187 7.84 -3.97 12.08
CA SER A 187 8.32 -4.90 13.11
C SER A 187 9.41 -5.83 12.58
N SER A 188 10.16 -6.46 13.47
CA SER A 188 11.16 -7.48 13.10
C SER A 188 10.53 -8.84 12.82
N SER A 189 9.37 -9.12 13.43
CA SER A 189 8.70 -10.42 13.40
C SER A 189 7.17 -10.27 13.24
N ASN A 190 6.47 -11.41 13.29
CA ASN A 190 5.00 -11.44 13.27
C ASN A 190 4.39 -10.85 14.55
N ILE A 191 4.81 -11.32 15.73
CA ILE A 191 4.23 -10.95 17.04
C ILE A 191 5.22 -10.83 18.19
N ASP A 192 6.53 -11.01 17.97
CA ASP A 192 7.53 -10.93 19.05
C ASP A 192 7.74 -9.48 19.51
N PHE A 193 8.14 -9.33 20.76
CA PHE A 193 8.48 -8.02 21.32
C PHE A 193 9.74 -7.45 20.66
N GLU A 194 9.68 -6.20 20.24
CA GLU A 194 10.80 -5.50 19.65
C GLU A 194 11.89 -5.16 20.69
N LYS A 195 13.14 -5.44 20.31
CA LYS A 195 14.32 -4.98 21.07
C LYS A 195 14.61 -3.50 20.85
N ASP A 196 14.38 -3.03 19.63
CA ASP A 196 14.50 -1.61 19.26
C ASP A 196 13.10 -1.00 19.15
N GLN A 197 12.79 -0.06 20.04
CA GLN A 197 11.46 0.57 20.12
C GLN A 197 11.13 1.42 18.89
N ARG A 198 12.09 1.68 18.01
CA ARG A 198 11.86 2.37 16.73
C ARG A 198 11.18 1.48 15.69
N ARG A 199 11.01 0.17 15.97
CA ARG A 199 10.26 -0.77 15.12
C ARG A 199 8.78 -0.78 15.47
N ALA A 200 7.98 -1.29 14.54
CA ALA A 200 6.51 -1.27 14.61
C ALA A 200 5.98 0.14 14.90
N ALA A 201 6.58 1.14 14.25
CA ALA A 201 6.40 2.54 14.56
C ALA A 201 6.53 3.44 13.33
N VAL A 202 6.03 4.65 13.45
CA VAL A 202 6.41 5.79 12.60
C VAL A 202 7.25 6.72 13.45
N LEU A 203 8.42 7.07 12.95
CA LEU A 203 9.32 8.05 13.56
C LEU A 203 9.05 9.44 12.98
N VAL A 204 9.45 10.46 13.73
CA VAL A 204 9.51 11.85 13.26
C VAL A 204 10.83 12.47 13.64
N CYS A 205 11.44 13.22 12.72
CA CYS A 205 12.65 14.00 12.95
C CYS A 205 12.63 15.31 12.15
N ASP A 206 13.64 16.14 12.33
CA ASP A 206 13.89 17.26 11.45
C ASP A 206 14.45 16.77 10.09
N PRO A 207 14.42 17.56 9.01
CA PRO A 207 14.93 17.14 7.70
C PRO A 207 16.39 16.71 7.67
N ASP A 208 17.21 17.19 8.64
CA ASP A 208 18.61 16.80 8.84
C ASP A 208 18.80 15.57 9.76
N GLY A 209 17.71 14.89 10.13
CA GLY A 209 17.73 13.71 11.01
C GLY A 209 17.77 14.01 12.50
N LYS A 210 17.96 15.26 12.90
CA LYS A 210 17.99 15.63 14.32
C LYS A 210 16.63 15.52 14.98
N ASN A 211 16.61 15.51 16.31
CA ASN A 211 15.40 15.46 17.13
C ASN A 211 14.50 14.24 16.81
N SER A 212 15.10 13.12 16.39
CA SER A 212 14.39 11.89 16.08
C SER A 212 13.69 11.32 17.30
N ARG A 213 12.40 10.99 17.16
CA ARG A 213 11.58 10.33 18.16
C ARG A 213 10.50 9.46 17.53
N ILE A 214 9.87 8.61 18.34
CA ILE A 214 8.69 7.87 17.93
C ILE A 214 7.50 8.86 17.84
N PHE A 215 6.83 8.88 16.69
CA PHE A 215 5.59 9.63 16.47
C PHE A 215 4.37 8.80 16.87
N SER A 216 4.26 7.57 16.35
CA SER A 216 3.20 6.61 16.70
C SER A 216 3.78 5.20 16.76
N SER A 217 3.20 4.32 17.56
CA SER A 217 3.70 2.97 17.81
C SER A 217 2.59 1.92 17.78
N GLY A 218 2.97 0.63 17.84
CA GLY A 218 2.03 -0.48 17.77
C GLY A 218 1.48 -0.71 16.37
N LEU A 219 2.22 -0.30 15.35
CA LEU A 219 1.93 -0.42 13.91
C LEU A 219 2.75 -1.58 13.34
N ARG A 220 2.21 -2.82 13.33
CA ARG A 220 3.01 -4.01 12.99
C ARG A 220 3.94 -3.79 11.79
N ASN A 221 3.39 -3.50 10.62
CA ASN A 221 4.18 -3.18 9.44
C ASN A 221 3.53 -2.02 8.68
N ALA A 222 3.84 -0.81 9.12
CA ALA A 222 3.48 0.41 8.44
C ALA A 222 4.32 0.54 7.16
N VAL A 223 3.69 0.46 5.98
CA VAL A 223 4.39 0.51 4.69
C VAL A 223 4.09 1.79 3.93
N GLY A 224 2.86 2.02 3.51
CA GLY A 224 2.48 3.30 2.92
C GLY A 224 2.47 4.39 3.98
N LEU A 225 2.97 5.57 3.62
CA LEU A 225 3.01 6.74 4.50
C LEU A 225 2.92 8.00 3.64
N ALA A 226 1.95 8.84 3.91
CA ALA A 226 1.79 10.13 3.25
C ALA A 226 1.07 11.13 4.16
N VAL A 227 1.18 12.41 3.80
CA VAL A 227 0.47 13.51 4.47
C VAL A 227 -0.76 13.87 3.65
N GLU A 228 -1.93 13.90 4.28
CA GLU A 228 -3.17 14.28 3.64
C GLU A 228 -3.11 15.75 3.22
N PRO A 229 -3.36 16.07 1.94
CA PRO A 229 -3.07 17.40 1.41
C PRO A 229 -3.92 18.55 2.00
N LEU A 230 -5.16 18.27 2.43
CA LEU A 230 -6.07 19.30 2.97
C LEU A 230 -5.73 19.60 4.43
N THR A 231 -5.69 18.58 5.28
CA THR A 231 -5.56 18.72 6.75
C THR A 231 -4.13 18.73 7.24
N GLY A 232 -3.20 18.10 6.48
CA GLY A 232 -1.82 17.87 6.92
C GLY A 232 -1.69 16.69 7.90
N GLU A 233 -2.73 15.91 8.12
CA GLU A 233 -2.66 14.69 8.95
C GLU A 233 -1.79 13.61 8.25
N VAL A 234 -1.02 12.89 9.06
CA VAL A 234 -0.19 11.78 8.58
C VAL A 234 -1.07 10.54 8.49
N TRP A 235 -1.08 9.88 7.35
CA TRP A 235 -1.80 8.64 7.09
C TRP A 235 -0.84 7.50 6.81
N VAL A 236 -1.26 6.28 7.16
CA VAL A 236 -0.46 5.06 7.00
C VAL A 236 -1.32 3.89 6.55
N SER A 237 -0.77 3.02 5.69
CA SER A 237 -1.29 1.68 5.46
C SER A 237 -0.48 0.66 6.24
N VAL A 238 -1.14 -0.29 6.90
CA VAL A 238 -0.50 -1.24 7.81
C VAL A 238 -0.90 -2.66 7.47
N ASN A 239 0.13 -3.50 7.31
CA ASN A 239 -0.07 -4.95 7.25
C ASN A 239 -0.10 -5.51 8.66
N GLU A 240 -1.23 -6.06 9.05
CA GLU A 240 -1.41 -6.69 10.34
C GLU A 240 -0.77 -8.09 10.41
N ARG A 241 -0.89 -8.72 11.57
CA ARG A 241 -0.26 -10.01 11.88
C ARG A 241 -0.91 -11.18 11.15
N ASP A 242 -0.17 -12.22 11.01
CA ASP A 242 -0.59 -13.48 10.39
C ASP A 242 -1.02 -14.51 11.45
N GLU A 243 -1.63 -15.62 10.99
CA GLU A 243 -1.88 -16.83 11.78
C GLU A 243 -2.95 -16.71 12.87
N LEU A 244 -3.90 -15.80 12.74
CA LEU A 244 -5.13 -15.77 13.56
C LEU A 244 -6.36 -16.33 12.83
N GLY A 245 -6.17 -16.78 11.60
CA GLY A 245 -7.19 -17.31 10.69
C GLY A 245 -7.24 -16.55 9.37
N ASP A 246 -7.85 -17.14 8.37
CA ASP A 246 -7.96 -16.57 7.01
C ASP A 246 -8.64 -15.20 6.96
N ASN A 247 -9.54 -14.91 7.90
CA ASN A 247 -10.34 -13.69 7.94
C ASN A 247 -9.97 -12.75 9.10
N LEU A 248 -8.81 -12.96 9.74
CA LEU A 248 -8.40 -12.17 10.91
C LEU A 248 -6.87 -12.03 11.01
N PRO A 249 -6.36 -10.85 11.42
CA PRO A 249 -7.08 -9.57 11.48
C PRO A 249 -7.09 -8.88 10.12
N PRO A 250 -7.98 -7.92 9.90
CA PRO A 250 -7.91 -7.08 8.71
C PRO A 250 -6.69 -6.17 8.75
N ASP A 251 -6.05 -6.00 7.60
CA ASP A 251 -5.13 -4.91 7.35
C ASP A 251 -5.90 -3.57 7.32
N TYR A 252 -5.20 -2.45 7.50
CA TYR A 252 -5.90 -1.18 7.64
C TYR A 252 -5.17 0.03 7.07
N PHE A 253 -5.93 1.10 6.89
CA PHE A 253 -5.52 2.42 6.46
C PHE A 253 -6.03 3.45 7.46
N THR A 254 -5.15 4.28 8.03
CA THR A 254 -5.54 5.15 9.16
C THR A 254 -4.71 6.42 9.27
N SER A 255 -5.32 7.45 9.84
CA SER A 255 -4.61 8.65 10.31
C SER A 255 -3.82 8.34 11.58
N LEU A 256 -2.65 8.98 11.74
CA LEU A 256 -1.80 8.81 12.90
C LEU A 256 -1.95 9.97 13.90
N LYS A 257 -1.89 9.61 15.17
CA LYS A 257 -1.87 10.57 16.29
C LYS A 257 -0.48 10.59 16.94
N ASP A 258 0.05 11.76 17.21
CA ASP A 258 1.31 11.91 17.96
C ASP A 258 1.18 11.28 19.34
N GLY A 259 2.11 10.37 19.69
CA GLY A 259 2.02 9.52 20.89
C GLY A 259 0.98 8.40 20.82
N GLY A 260 0.31 8.20 19.67
CA GLY A 260 -0.70 7.17 19.47
C GLY A 260 -0.14 5.75 19.52
N PHE A 261 -0.93 4.82 20.05
CA PHE A 261 -0.64 3.38 20.08
C PHE A 261 -1.75 2.60 19.37
N TYR A 262 -1.36 1.73 18.42
CA TYR A 262 -2.29 1.04 17.52
C TYR A 262 -2.43 -0.47 17.80
N GLY A 263 -1.87 -0.94 18.93
CA GLY A 263 -2.17 -2.26 19.52
C GLY A 263 -1.06 -3.29 19.41
N TRP A 264 -0.29 -3.36 18.32
CA TRP A 264 0.73 -4.38 18.15
C TRP A 264 1.84 -4.30 19.23
N PRO A 265 2.34 -5.44 19.78
CA PRO A 265 1.91 -6.80 19.51
C PRO A 265 0.70 -7.29 20.35
N TYR A 266 0.27 -6.56 21.37
CA TYR A 266 -0.67 -7.01 22.41
C TYR A 266 -2.11 -7.19 21.89
N SER A 267 -2.54 -6.29 21.02
CA SER A 267 -3.90 -6.28 20.47
C SER A 267 -3.89 -5.89 18.98
N TYR A 268 -5.02 -6.04 18.32
CA TYR A 268 -5.27 -5.65 16.93
C TYR A 268 -6.62 -4.92 16.84
N ILE A 269 -6.76 -4.02 15.87
CA ILE A 269 -7.96 -3.24 15.63
C ILE A 269 -8.56 -2.71 16.93
N GLY A 270 -7.76 -1.91 17.65
CA GLY A 270 -8.06 -1.43 19.00
C GLY A 270 -7.80 -2.48 20.07
N GLY A 271 -8.75 -2.68 20.97
CA GLY A 271 -8.61 -3.53 22.17
C GLY A 271 -8.83 -5.03 21.98
N ASN A 272 -8.82 -5.56 20.75
CA ASN A 272 -8.94 -7.01 20.51
C ASN A 272 -7.61 -7.70 20.84
N VAL A 273 -7.56 -8.42 21.96
CA VAL A 273 -6.34 -9.04 22.49
C VAL A 273 -5.88 -10.18 21.58
N ASP A 274 -4.57 -10.23 21.27
CA ASP A 274 -3.96 -11.41 20.67
C ASP A 274 -3.68 -12.46 21.75
N PRO A 275 -4.32 -13.63 21.72
CA PRO A 275 -4.19 -14.63 22.76
C PRO A 275 -2.80 -15.29 22.82
N ARG A 276 -2.01 -15.16 21.76
CA ARG A 276 -0.65 -15.74 21.64
C ARG A 276 0.41 -14.91 22.35
N VAL A 277 0.19 -13.61 22.51
CA VAL A 277 1.17 -12.68 23.09
C VAL A 277 1.13 -12.70 24.60
N LYS A 278 2.25 -13.03 25.23
CA LYS A 278 2.40 -13.06 26.69
C LYS A 278 3.79 -12.55 27.09
N PRO A 279 3.92 -11.75 28.19
CA PRO A 279 2.83 -11.21 29.02
C PRO A 279 2.02 -10.15 28.28
N GLN A 280 0.75 -10.00 28.66
CA GLN A 280 -0.11 -8.92 28.18
C GLN A 280 0.18 -7.61 28.93
N LYS A 281 -0.19 -6.48 28.32
CA LYS A 281 -0.17 -5.13 28.91
C LYS A 281 -1.55 -4.47 28.80
N PRO A 282 -2.47 -4.77 29.74
CA PRO A 282 -3.86 -4.29 29.66
C PRO A 282 -3.98 -2.77 29.56
N GLU A 283 -3.05 -2.03 30.18
CA GLU A 283 -3.00 -0.57 30.14
C GLU A 283 -2.68 -0.01 28.74
N LEU A 284 -1.92 -0.74 27.92
CA LEU A 284 -1.68 -0.40 26.52
C LEU A 284 -2.84 -0.84 25.64
N VAL A 285 -3.39 -2.03 25.86
CA VAL A 285 -4.55 -2.53 25.14
C VAL A 285 -5.75 -1.58 25.28
N ALA A 286 -5.97 -1.04 26.47
CA ALA A 286 -7.04 -0.07 26.73
C ALA A 286 -6.86 1.26 25.98
N LYS A 287 -5.62 1.60 25.61
CA LYS A 287 -5.28 2.83 24.85
C LYS A 287 -5.17 2.60 23.34
N ALA A 288 -5.28 1.34 22.88
CA ALA A 288 -5.10 1.02 21.48
C ALA A 288 -6.17 1.70 20.61
N ILE A 289 -5.72 2.47 19.63
CA ILE A 289 -6.57 3.22 18.71
C ILE A 289 -7.18 2.26 17.69
N ILE A 290 -8.48 2.41 17.43
CA ILE A 290 -9.15 1.71 16.33
C ILE A 290 -8.83 2.45 15.03
N PRO A 291 -8.34 1.74 13.99
CA PRO A 291 -8.06 2.34 12.69
C PRO A 291 -9.30 2.92 12.00
N ASP A 292 -9.10 3.93 11.14
CA ASP A 292 -10.18 4.61 10.42
C ASP A 292 -10.86 3.72 9.37
N VAL A 293 -10.06 2.94 8.60
CA VAL A 293 -10.54 2.11 7.48
C VAL A 293 -9.92 0.73 7.55
N LEU A 294 -10.74 -0.31 7.51
CA LEU A 294 -10.29 -1.69 7.37
C LEU A 294 -10.31 -2.11 5.90
N LEU A 295 -9.20 -2.67 5.43
CA LEU A 295 -9.01 -3.04 4.01
C LEU A 295 -9.34 -4.52 3.73
N GLY A 296 -9.56 -5.32 4.76
CA GLY A 296 -9.73 -6.77 4.67
C GLY A 296 -8.52 -7.53 5.19
N ALA A 297 -8.72 -8.81 5.51
CA ALA A 297 -7.65 -9.64 6.09
C ALA A 297 -6.62 -10.03 5.04
N HIS A 298 -5.35 -9.82 5.37
CA HIS A 298 -4.18 -10.27 4.60
C HIS A 298 -4.06 -9.67 3.19
N VAL A 299 -4.67 -8.51 2.91
CA VAL A 299 -4.56 -7.87 1.58
C VAL A 299 -3.18 -7.23 1.32
N ALA A 300 -2.37 -7.06 2.37
CA ALA A 300 -1.03 -6.51 2.35
C ALA A 300 -0.96 -5.12 1.68
N PRO A 301 -1.61 -4.08 2.25
CA PRO A 301 -1.57 -2.74 1.68
C PRO A 301 -0.17 -2.14 1.79
N LEU A 302 0.31 -1.58 0.68
CA LEU A 302 1.64 -0.99 0.57
C LEU A 302 1.54 0.52 0.32
N GLN A 303 2.15 1.05 -0.75
CA GLN A 303 2.05 2.48 -1.01
C GLN A 303 0.61 2.88 -1.33
N PHE A 304 0.25 4.07 -0.91
CA PHE A 304 -0.98 4.75 -1.32
C PHE A 304 -0.68 6.19 -1.75
N ALA A 305 -1.60 6.78 -2.51
CA ALA A 305 -1.52 8.18 -2.91
C ALA A 305 -2.89 8.85 -2.80
N PHE A 306 -2.93 10.04 -2.22
CA PHE A 306 -4.10 10.91 -2.31
C PHE A 306 -4.21 11.46 -3.73
N TYR A 307 -5.40 11.35 -4.32
CA TYR A 307 -5.61 11.81 -5.69
C TYR A 307 -5.79 13.33 -5.75
N THR A 308 -4.71 14.00 -6.11
CA THR A 308 -4.66 15.47 -6.29
C THR A 308 -4.88 15.91 -7.75
N GLY A 309 -5.02 14.94 -8.67
CA GLY A 309 -5.23 15.19 -10.09
C GLY A 309 -6.64 15.72 -10.42
N LYS A 310 -6.81 16.18 -11.64
CA LYS A 310 -8.11 16.67 -12.17
C LYS A 310 -8.64 15.82 -13.32
N GLN A 311 -7.85 14.85 -13.82
CA GLN A 311 -8.21 14.02 -14.97
C GLN A 311 -9.37 13.06 -14.64
N PHE A 312 -9.35 12.44 -13.44
CA PHE A 312 -10.40 11.51 -13.02
C PHE A 312 -11.69 12.23 -12.63
N PRO A 313 -12.83 11.54 -12.72
CA PRO A 313 -14.14 12.06 -12.29
C PRO A 313 -14.07 12.65 -10.87
N GLU A 314 -14.98 13.57 -10.59
CA GLU A 314 -15.03 14.29 -9.30
C GLU A 314 -15.14 13.33 -8.10
N SER A 315 -15.81 12.19 -8.26
CA SER A 315 -15.96 11.15 -7.23
C SER A 315 -14.64 10.55 -6.73
N TYR A 316 -13.56 10.69 -7.49
CA TYR A 316 -12.21 10.23 -7.10
C TYR A 316 -11.34 11.33 -6.49
N ARG A 317 -11.69 12.59 -6.66
CA ARG A 317 -10.85 13.72 -6.24
C ARG A 317 -10.78 13.84 -4.72
N GLY A 318 -9.57 14.01 -4.22
CA GLY A 318 -9.29 14.04 -2.78
C GLY A 318 -9.31 12.68 -2.09
N GLY A 319 -9.78 11.61 -2.73
CA GLY A 319 -9.70 10.25 -2.20
C GLY A 319 -8.30 9.66 -2.28
N ALA A 320 -8.12 8.44 -1.77
CA ALA A 320 -6.85 7.72 -1.74
C ALA A 320 -6.92 6.43 -2.57
N PHE A 321 -5.91 6.19 -3.40
CA PHE A 321 -5.67 4.89 -4.04
C PHE A 321 -4.64 4.12 -3.23
N VAL A 322 -4.96 2.88 -2.83
CA VAL A 322 -4.13 2.01 -1.98
C VAL A 322 -3.75 0.77 -2.77
N ALA A 323 -2.46 0.52 -2.95
CA ALA A 323 -1.99 -0.71 -3.56
C ALA A 323 -2.05 -1.85 -2.54
N GLU A 324 -2.77 -2.92 -2.87
CA GLU A 324 -2.87 -4.14 -2.09
C GLU A 324 -2.06 -5.25 -2.77
N HIS A 325 -0.91 -5.58 -2.20
CA HIS A 325 0.07 -6.51 -2.77
C HIS A 325 -0.44 -7.95 -2.83
N GLY A 326 -1.37 -8.28 -1.96
CA GLY A 326 -2.08 -9.56 -1.93
C GLY A 326 -1.57 -10.57 -0.92
N SER A 327 -2.48 -11.46 -0.55
CA SER A 327 -2.34 -12.41 0.56
C SER A 327 -1.38 -13.55 0.26
N TRP A 328 -0.69 -14.02 1.31
CA TRP A 328 0.00 -15.31 1.35
C TRP A 328 -0.54 -16.22 2.46
N ASN A 329 -1.13 -15.63 3.51
CA ASN A 329 -1.66 -16.33 4.68
C ASN A 329 -3.20 -16.42 4.62
N ARG A 330 -3.71 -16.92 3.48
CA ARG A 330 -5.14 -17.08 3.24
C ARG A 330 -5.40 -18.14 2.18
N ALA A 331 -6.40 -19.02 2.38
CA ALA A 331 -6.76 -20.07 1.44
C ALA A 331 -7.23 -19.50 0.09
N SER A 332 -8.19 -18.60 0.12
CA SER A 332 -8.62 -17.84 -1.06
C SER A 332 -7.91 -16.50 -1.09
N ARG A 333 -7.26 -16.16 -2.21
CA ARG A 333 -6.51 -14.92 -2.37
C ARG A 333 -7.37 -13.69 -2.15
N ALA A 334 -6.77 -12.69 -1.48
CA ALA A 334 -7.36 -11.37 -1.25
C ALA A 334 -6.31 -10.29 -1.54
N GLY A 335 -6.76 -9.07 -1.85
CA GLY A 335 -5.89 -8.03 -2.37
C GLY A 335 -5.53 -8.28 -3.84
N TYR A 336 -4.27 -8.09 -4.22
CA TYR A 336 -3.82 -8.13 -5.62
C TYR A 336 -4.57 -7.12 -6.48
N GLN A 337 -4.73 -5.92 -5.97
CA GLN A 337 -5.54 -4.86 -6.59
C GLN A 337 -5.04 -3.49 -6.15
N VAL A 338 -5.55 -2.45 -6.78
CA VAL A 338 -5.55 -1.11 -6.19
C VAL A 338 -6.97 -0.84 -5.72
N ALA A 339 -7.12 -0.54 -4.43
CA ALA A 339 -8.39 -0.12 -3.86
C ALA A 339 -8.49 1.41 -3.84
N PHE A 340 -9.71 1.94 -3.94
CA PHE A 340 -10.00 3.35 -3.78
C PHE A 340 -10.79 3.58 -2.49
N VAL A 341 -10.35 4.56 -1.70
CA VAL A 341 -11.03 5.03 -0.49
C VAL A 341 -11.48 6.47 -0.72
N ALA A 342 -12.78 6.71 -0.70
CA ALA A 342 -13.32 8.05 -0.83
C ALA A 342 -13.05 8.90 0.42
N PHE A 343 -12.76 10.18 0.21
CA PHE A 343 -12.51 11.15 1.27
C PHE A 343 -13.46 12.34 1.14
N LYS A 344 -13.83 12.89 2.28
CA LYS A 344 -14.54 14.16 2.40
C LYS A 344 -13.92 14.96 3.54
N ASP A 345 -13.61 16.21 3.28
CA ASP A 345 -13.02 17.14 4.26
C ASP A 345 -11.75 16.58 4.95
N GLY A 346 -10.89 15.89 4.16
CA GLY A 346 -9.64 15.27 4.63
C GLY A 346 -9.81 14.00 5.46
N LYS A 347 -11.00 13.41 5.50
CA LYS A 347 -11.30 12.17 6.22
C LYS A 347 -11.89 11.12 5.28
N ALA A 348 -11.54 9.87 5.50
CA ALA A 348 -12.19 8.77 4.81
C ALA A 348 -13.70 8.82 5.04
N SER A 349 -14.50 8.59 4.00
CA SER A 349 -15.96 8.79 4.03
C SER A 349 -16.78 7.59 3.56
N ALA A 350 -16.13 6.55 3.05
CA ALA A 350 -16.78 5.32 2.60
C ALA A 350 -15.83 4.13 2.75
N ASP A 351 -16.40 2.93 2.65
CA ASP A 351 -15.64 1.69 2.56
C ASP A 351 -14.77 1.65 1.30
N PRO A 352 -13.61 0.95 1.32
CA PRO A 352 -12.77 0.80 0.15
C PRO A 352 -13.50 0.06 -0.96
N VAL A 353 -13.31 0.49 -2.20
CA VAL A 353 -13.84 -0.18 -3.39
C VAL A 353 -12.71 -0.59 -4.34
N PRO A 354 -12.81 -1.73 -5.04
CA PRO A 354 -11.82 -2.13 -6.04
C PRO A 354 -11.74 -1.10 -7.18
N PHE A 355 -10.50 -0.79 -7.62
CA PHE A 355 -10.25 0.11 -8.74
C PHE A 355 -9.46 -0.55 -9.87
N LEU A 356 -8.26 -1.08 -9.59
CA LEU A 356 -7.49 -1.88 -10.55
C LEU A 356 -7.53 -3.33 -10.09
N THR A 357 -7.98 -4.24 -10.96
CA THR A 357 -8.25 -5.65 -10.62
C THR A 357 -7.79 -6.61 -11.73
N GLY A 358 -8.14 -7.90 -11.62
CA GLY A 358 -7.87 -8.90 -12.67
C GLY A 358 -6.48 -9.54 -12.59
N LEU A 359 -5.69 -9.25 -11.54
CA LEU A 359 -4.35 -9.82 -11.36
C LEU A 359 -4.35 -11.27 -10.83
N VAL A 360 -5.48 -11.76 -10.34
CA VAL A 360 -5.66 -13.12 -9.85
C VAL A 360 -6.61 -13.86 -10.78
N PRO A 361 -6.12 -14.77 -11.65
CA PRO A 361 -6.98 -15.52 -12.55
C PRO A 361 -7.85 -16.56 -11.82
N ASP A 362 -7.34 -17.14 -10.74
CA ASP A 362 -8.04 -18.11 -9.88
C ASP A 362 -7.76 -17.80 -8.40
N PRO A 363 -8.76 -17.34 -7.62
CA PRO A 363 -8.56 -17.03 -6.20
C PRO A 363 -8.10 -18.21 -5.34
N GLY A 364 -8.42 -19.45 -5.70
CA GLY A 364 -7.96 -20.67 -5.03
C GLY A 364 -6.58 -21.14 -5.48
N GLY A 365 -6.13 -20.67 -6.65
CA GLY A 365 -4.88 -21.09 -7.28
C GLY A 365 -3.65 -20.39 -6.71
N LYS A 366 -2.46 -20.83 -7.16
CA LYS A 366 -1.18 -20.22 -6.77
C LYS A 366 -0.72 -19.12 -7.73
N ASN A 367 -1.13 -19.17 -9.00
CA ASN A 367 -0.63 -18.27 -10.03
C ASN A 367 -1.28 -16.89 -9.92
N VAL A 368 -0.47 -15.85 -10.04
CA VAL A 368 -0.90 -14.46 -10.11
C VAL A 368 -0.19 -13.76 -11.26
N ASN A 369 -0.87 -12.83 -11.93
CA ASN A 369 -0.36 -12.08 -13.08
C ASN A 369 0.35 -10.79 -12.68
N GLY A 370 0.37 -10.45 -11.40
CA GLY A 370 1.03 -9.27 -10.88
C GLY A 370 0.70 -9.01 -9.42
N ARG A 371 1.45 -8.07 -8.83
CA ARG A 371 1.34 -7.67 -7.42
C ARG A 371 1.56 -6.16 -7.29
N PRO A 372 0.52 -5.34 -7.16
CA PRO A 372 0.66 -3.89 -7.04
C PRO A 372 1.42 -3.48 -5.78
N VAL A 373 2.32 -2.51 -5.91
CA VAL A 373 3.12 -2.01 -4.79
C VAL A 373 3.02 -0.50 -4.63
N GLY A 374 3.38 0.22 -5.67
CA GLY A 374 3.46 1.67 -5.67
C GLY A 374 2.28 2.31 -6.40
N VAL A 375 1.82 3.44 -5.90
CA VAL A 375 0.86 4.31 -6.61
C VAL A 375 1.30 5.76 -6.52
N ALA A 376 1.20 6.48 -7.63
CA ALA A 376 1.50 7.90 -7.70
C ALA A 376 0.59 8.60 -8.72
N VAL A 377 0.30 9.87 -8.50
CA VAL A 377 -0.47 10.69 -9.44
C VAL A 377 0.49 11.43 -10.35
N ALA A 378 0.46 11.12 -11.64
CA ALA A 378 1.28 11.77 -12.66
C ALA A 378 0.87 13.24 -12.85
N PRO A 379 1.73 14.10 -13.45
CA PRO A 379 1.45 15.54 -13.61
C PRO A 379 0.18 15.84 -14.41
N ASP A 380 -0.18 14.96 -15.34
CA ASP A 380 -1.41 15.08 -16.15
C ASP A 380 -2.66 14.53 -15.46
N GLY A 381 -2.52 14.02 -14.24
CA GLY A 381 -3.60 13.46 -13.41
C GLY A 381 -3.86 11.97 -13.64
N ALA A 382 -3.09 11.27 -14.47
CA ALA A 382 -3.15 9.81 -14.56
C ALA A 382 -2.61 9.16 -13.28
N LEU A 383 -3.04 7.94 -12.98
CA LEU A 383 -2.50 7.14 -11.89
C LEU A 383 -1.43 6.19 -12.43
N LEU A 384 -0.24 6.22 -11.82
CA LEU A 384 0.82 5.25 -12.06
C LEU A 384 0.74 4.16 -10.99
N VAL A 385 0.92 2.91 -11.40
CA VAL A 385 0.89 1.74 -10.51
C VAL A 385 2.11 0.87 -10.82
N SER A 386 3.02 0.70 -9.85
CA SER A 386 4.10 -0.27 -9.98
C SER A 386 3.64 -1.67 -9.57
N ASP A 387 4.17 -2.67 -10.24
CA ASP A 387 3.87 -4.08 -10.04
C ASP A 387 5.18 -4.87 -10.01
N ASP A 388 5.57 -5.35 -8.83
CA ASP A 388 6.84 -6.04 -8.64
C ASP A 388 6.80 -7.51 -9.07
N GLY A 389 5.63 -8.13 -9.13
CA GLY A 389 5.44 -9.46 -9.70
C GLY A 389 5.57 -9.47 -11.22
N ALA A 390 5.06 -8.44 -11.90
CA ALA A 390 5.16 -8.31 -13.35
C ALA A 390 6.43 -7.57 -13.82
N GLY A 391 7.15 -6.87 -12.93
CA GLY A 391 8.32 -6.03 -13.27
C GLY A 391 7.95 -4.79 -14.08
N MET A 392 6.76 -4.22 -13.87
CA MET A 392 6.17 -3.18 -14.71
C MET A 392 5.70 -1.97 -13.90
N VAL A 393 5.46 -0.87 -14.61
CA VAL A 393 4.68 0.28 -14.15
C VAL A 393 3.54 0.47 -15.14
N TYR A 394 2.31 0.41 -14.66
CA TYR A 394 1.11 0.71 -15.43
C TYR A 394 0.74 2.19 -15.31
N ARG A 395 0.06 2.71 -16.31
CA ARG A 395 -0.55 4.03 -16.30
C ARG A 395 -2.05 3.89 -16.54
N VAL A 396 -2.85 4.43 -15.63
CA VAL A 396 -4.30 4.50 -15.75
C VAL A 396 -4.70 5.94 -16.01
N SER A 397 -5.40 6.17 -17.11
CA SER A 397 -5.93 7.48 -17.51
C SER A 397 -7.46 7.42 -17.64
N TYR A 398 -8.10 8.56 -17.63
CA TYR A 398 -9.54 8.67 -17.85
C TYR A 398 -9.84 9.50 -19.10
N ALA A 399 -10.61 8.91 -20.00
CA ALA A 399 -11.18 9.57 -21.17
C ALA A 399 -12.59 9.01 -21.34
N PRO A 400 -13.66 9.79 -21.07
CA PRO A 400 -15.03 9.34 -21.09
C PRO A 400 -15.52 8.94 -22.48
#